data_9b53b913f159884f0a8aa2aaaeb5943d
#
_entry.id   9b53b913f159884f0a8aa2aaaeb5943d
#
_cell.length_a   1.000
_cell.length_b   1.000
_cell.length_c   1.000
_cell.angle_alpha   90.00
_cell.angle_beta   90.00
_cell.angle_gamma   90.00
#
_symmetry.space_group_name_H-M   'P 1'
#
loop_
_entity.id
_entity.type
_entity.pdbx_description
1 polymer ?
#
loop_
_entity_poly.entity_id
_entity_poly.type
_entity_poly.pdbx_seq_one_letter_code
_entity_poly.pdbx_strand_id
1 'polypeptide(L)'
;WIQIIVVKNHEFIKFCNAVGWKKFIKDKRFVNNSERRKHEAILSREVQKLFIKEKTDYWKNLLNKYEVQNEKVQDYKDFIESEQTKAIDLISWLKQPTTEQIWPVPNIPGMPRFVDNDILSKAPSLGQHTEEILISLGYSNNQIEELINEGVIRKSKLCQ
;
A
#
# COMPACT_ATOMS: atom_id res chain seq x y z
N TRP A 1 7.27 -7.80 9.50
CA TRP A 1 7.71 -8.34 8.21
C TRP A 1 8.93 -7.56 7.69
N ILE A 2 9.86 -8.26 7.04
CA ILE A 2 11.05 -7.67 6.39
C ILE A 2 11.19 -8.27 4.99
N GLN A 3 11.47 -7.42 4.01
CA GLN A 3 11.85 -7.83 2.66
C GLN A 3 13.37 -7.81 2.56
N ILE A 4 13.95 -8.83 1.93
CA ILE A 4 15.40 -8.98 1.75
C ILE A 4 15.65 -9.30 0.28
N ILE A 5 16.59 -8.60 -0.33
CA ILE A 5 16.94 -8.78 -1.73
C ILE A 5 18.37 -9.35 -1.83
N VAL A 6 18.47 -10.59 -2.33
CA VAL A 6 19.70 -11.33 -2.49
C VAL A 6 19.71 -12.01 -3.86
N VAL A 7 20.15 -11.32 -4.89
CA VAL A 7 20.16 -11.83 -6.27
C VAL A 7 21.53 -12.39 -6.65
N LYS A 8 22.58 -11.62 -6.40
CA LYS A 8 23.94 -11.97 -6.78
C LYS A 8 24.62 -12.88 -5.75
N ASN A 9 25.65 -13.63 -6.18
CA ASN A 9 26.33 -14.56 -5.28
C ASN A 9 27.05 -13.87 -4.12
N HIS A 10 27.65 -12.70 -4.35
CA HIS A 10 28.32 -11.97 -3.28
C HIS A 10 27.31 -11.42 -2.24
N GLU A 11 26.09 -11.08 -2.65
CA GLU A 11 25.02 -10.66 -1.74
C GLU A 11 24.56 -11.83 -0.86
N PHE A 12 24.45 -13.04 -1.43
CA PHE A 12 24.17 -14.24 -0.67
C PHE A 12 25.25 -14.56 0.37
N ILE A 13 26.52 -14.35 0.01
CA ILE A 13 27.64 -14.51 0.95
C ILE A 13 27.54 -13.48 2.09
N LYS A 14 27.25 -12.21 1.78
CA LYS A 14 27.01 -11.16 2.80
C LYS A 14 25.87 -11.57 3.73
N PHE A 15 24.73 -12.00 3.18
CA PHE A 15 23.59 -12.47 3.94
C PHE A 15 23.97 -13.65 4.85
N CYS A 16 24.62 -14.68 4.32
CA CYS A 16 25.06 -15.82 5.10
C CYS A 16 26.03 -15.43 6.24
N ASN A 17 26.90 -14.49 6.01
CA ASN A 17 27.79 -13.96 7.05
C ASN A 17 27.02 -13.21 8.13
N ALA A 18 26.05 -12.37 7.74
CA ALA A 18 25.22 -11.63 8.67
C ALA A 18 24.45 -12.56 9.63
N VAL A 19 23.87 -13.63 9.10
CA VAL A 19 23.02 -14.55 9.87
C VAL A 19 23.76 -15.77 10.44
N GLY A 20 25.09 -15.82 10.28
CA GLY A 20 25.94 -16.91 10.80
C GLY A 20 25.84 -18.22 10.01
N TRP A 21 25.35 -18.21 8.79
CA TRP A 21 25.12 -19.39 7.96
C TRP A 21 26.33 -19.77 7.10
N LYS A 22 27.52 -19.80 7.68
CA LYS A 22 28.78 -20.12 6.96
C LYS A 22 28.75 -21.45 6.20
N LYS A 23 27.99 -22.45 6.69
CA LYS A 23 27.81 -23.74 6.04
C LYS A 23 27.10 -23.65 4.69
N PHE A 24 26.17 -22.69 4.52
CA PHE A 24 25.42 -22.52 3.28
C PHE A 24 26.26 -21.91 2.16
N ILE A 25 27.32 -21.16 2.48
CA ILE A 25 28.22 -20.56 1.49
C ILE A 25 28.93 -21.65 0.67
N LYS A 26 29.26 -22.78 1.31
CA LYS A 26 29.97 -23.91 0.68
C LYS A 26 29.04 -25.00 0.15
N ASP A 27 27.74 -24.87 0.38
CA ASP A 27 26.76 -25.88 -0.02
C ASP A 27 26.45 -25.76 -1.52
N LYS A 28 26.67 -26.86 -2.26
CA LYS A 28 26.45 -26.92 -3.72
C LYS A 28 25.04 -26.57 -4.14
N ARG A 29 24.05 -26.74 -3.26
CA ARG A 29 22.64 -26.37 -3.50
C ARG A 29 22.43 -24.87 -3.56
N PHE A 30 23.37 -24.06 -3.05
CA PHE A 30 23.21 -22.60 -2.92
C PHE A 30 24.32 -21.81 -3.57
N VAL A 31 25.20 -22.45 -4.32
CA VAL A 31 26.43 -21.88 -4.90
C VAL A 31 26.16 -20.72 -5.88
N ASN A 32 25.02 -20.73 -6.55
CA ASN A 32 24.60 -19.69 -7.47
C ASN A 32 23.08 -19.50 -7.44
N ASN A 33 22.60 -18.45 -8.09
CA ASN A 33 21.16 -18.10 -8.08
C ASN A 33 20.29 -19.21 -8.69
N SER A 34 20.74 -19.88 -9.76
CA SER A 34 19.98 -20.96 -10.38
C SER A 34 19.80 -22.14 -9.41
N GLU A 35 20.85 -22.53 -8.72
CA GLU A 35 20.79 -23.62 -7.73
C GLU A 35 19.93 -23.20 -6.51
N ARG A 36 20.04 -21.95 -6.03
CA ARG A 36 19.18 -21.45 -4.96
C ARG A 36 17.70 -21.51 -5.30
N ARG A 37 17.33 -21.18 -6.56
CA ARG A 37 15.93 -21.27 -7.03
C ARG A 37 15.42 -22.71 -7.04
N LYS A 38 16.25 -23.67 -7.48
CA LYS A 38 15.87 -25.10 -7.44
C LYS A 38 15.64 -25.60 -6.01
N HIS A 39 16.31 -25.01 -5.04
CA HIS A 39 16.24 -25.39 -3.63
C HIS A 39 15.55 -24.35 -2.75
N GLU A 40 14.70 -23.51 -3.35
CA GLU A 40 14.03 -22.39 -2.69
C GLU A 40 13.25 -22.83 -1.44
N ALA A 41 12.52 -23.94 -1.52
CA ALA A 41 11.74 -24.44 -0.39
C ALA A 41 12.59 -24.73 0.87
N ILE A 42 13.85 -25.16 0.68
CA ILE A 42 14.77 -25.41 1.79
C ILE A 42 15.21 -24.07 2.39
N LEU A 43 15.64 -23.11 1.54
CA LEU A 43 16.06 -21.79 1.99
C LEU A 43 14.93 -21.06 2.70
N SER A 44 13.72 -21.03 2.13
CA SER A 44 12.55 -20.36 2.73
C SER A 44 12.23 -20.91 4.11
N ARG A 45 12.26 -22.23 4.29
CA ARG A 45 12.05 -22.86 5.60
C ARG A 45 13.09 -22.43 6.64
N GLU A 46 14.36 -22.42 6.27
CA GLU A 46 15.44 -22.05 7.17
C GLU A 46 15.43 -20.55 7.48
N VAL A 47 15.11 -19.69 6.49
CA VAL A 47 14.91 -18.25 6.67
C VAL A 47 13.76 -18.00 7.65
N GLN A 48 12.60 -18.63 7.45
CA GLN A 48 11.46 -18.47 8.35
C GLN A 48 11.81 -18.87 9.80
N LYS A 49 12.44 -20.01 10.01
CA LYS A 49 12.89 -20.46 11.34
C LYS A 49 13.86 -19.49 12.01
N LEU A 50 14.65 -18.80 11.21
CA LEU A 50 15.60 -17.82 11.73
C LEU A 50 14.92 -16.51 12.09
N PHE A 51 14.12 -15.95 11.18
CA PHE A 51 13.58 -14.60 11.31
C PHE A 51 12.48 -14.48 12.38
N ILE A 52 11.81 -15.56 12.75
CA ILE A 52 10.86 -15.57 13.88
C ILE A 52 11.51 -15.39 15.26
N LYS A 53 12.83 -15.52 15.38
CA LYS A 53 13.53 -15.48 16.67
C LYS A 53 13.69 -14.08 17.24
N GLU A 54 13.68 -13.08 16.34
CA GLU A 54 13.93 -11.69 16.72
C GLU A 54 12.96 -10.75 16.01
N LYS A 55 12.83 -9.52 16.53
CA LYS A 55 12.00 -8.46 15.95
C LYS A 55 12.58 -7.94 14.64
N THR A 56 11.74 -7.35 13.80
CA THR A 56 12.12 -6.79 12.50
C THR A 56 13.29 -5.80 12.59
N ASP A 57 13.28 -4.92 13.59
CA ASP A 57 14.33 -3.91 13.76
C ASP A 57 15.70 -4.51 14.07
N TYR A 58 15.74 -5.60 14.84
CA TYR A 58 16.99 -6.35 15.07
C TYR A 58 17.58 -6.83 13.74
N TRP A 59 16.74 -7.48 12.91
CA TRP A 59 17.18 -8.00 11.62
C TRP A 59 17.58 -6.88 10.67
N LYS A 60 16.82 -5.78 10.60
CA LYS A 60 17.15 -4.60 9.79
C LYS A 60 18.54 -4.06 10.16
N ASN A 61 18.79 -3.83 11.43
CA ASN A 61 20.08 -3.32 11.90
C ASN A 61 21.24 -4.28 11.61
N LEU A 62 21.04 -5.58 11.83
CA LEU A 62 22.05 -6.59 11.55
C LEU A 62 22.36 -6.67 10.06
N LEU A 63 21.35 -6.74 9.19
CA LEU A 63 21.50 -6.83 7.75
C LEU A 63 22.16 -5.57 7.17
N ASN A 64 21.81 -4.40 7.65
CA ASN A 64 22.45 -3.13 7.26
C ASN A 64 23.94 -3.11 7.60
N LYS A 65 24.33 -3.61 8.78
CA LYS A 65 25.75 -3.72 9.17
C LYS A 65 26.59 -4.56 8.19
N TYR A 66 25.95 -5.53 7.54
CA TYR A 66 26.60 -6.38 6.53
C TYR A 66 26.30 -5.94 5.09
N GLU A 67 25.70 -4.76 4.90
CA GLU A 67 25.35 -4.20 3.60
C GLU A 67 24.47 -5.14 2.76
N VAL A 68 23.56 -5.85 3.41
CA VAL A 68 22.53 -6.65 2.74
C VAL A 68 21.30 -5.78 2.52
N GLN A 69 20.83 -5.70 1.28
CA GLN A 69 19.66 -4.92 0.94
C GLN A 69 18.41 -5.49 1.65
N ASN A 70 17.80 -4.67 2.45
CA ASN A 70 16.61 -5.05 3.19
C ASN A 70 15.75 -3.82 3.52
N GLU A 71 14.45 -4.04 3.70
CA GLU A 71 13.55 -3.00 4.20
C GLU A 71 12.39 -3.62 5.00
N LYS A 72 11.91 -2.88 6.01
CA LYS A 72 10.70 -3.24 6.74
C LYS A 72 9.50 -3.15 5.82
N VAL A 73 8.66 -4.17 5.79
CA VAL A 73 7.36 -4.08 5.14
C VAL A 73 6.45 -3.25 6.05
N GLN A 74 6.09 -2.07 5.60
CA GLN A 74 5.23 -1.13 6.33
C GLN A 74 3.77 -1.53 6.19
N ASP A 75 2.99 -1.38 7.25
CA ASP A 75 1.54 -1.33 7.15
C ASP A 75 1.08 0.09 6.78
N TYR A 76 -0.23 0.27 6.57
CA TYR A 76 -0.77 1.59 6.19
C TYR A 76 -0.50 2.67 7.24
N LYS A 77 -0.52 2.30 8.53
CA LYS A 77 -0.24 3.24 9.60
C LYS A 77 1.23 3.66 9.60
N ASP A 78 2.14 2.69 9.53
CA ASP A 78 3.58 2.94 9.42
C ASP A 78 3.89 3.85 8.21
N PHE A 79 3.22 3.60 7.07
CA PHE A 79 3.41 4.39 5.84
C PHE A 79 2.93 5.83 6.00
N ILE A 80 1.71 6.04 6.51
CA ILE A 80 1.14 7.38 6.71
C ILE A 80 1.98 8.19 7.71
N GLU A 81 2.51 7.56 8.75
CA GLU A 81 3.29 8.20 9.80
C GLU A 81 4.77 8.37 9.43
N SER A 82 5.24 7.79 8.32
CA SER A 82 6.66 7.83 7.94
C SER A 82 7.16 9.25 7.68
N GLU A 83 8.42 9.49 7.99
CA GLU A 83 9.08 10.79 7.75
C GLU A 83 9.04 11.18 6.27
N GLN A 84 9.24 10.22 5.37
CA GLN A 84 9.18 10.47 3.94
C GLN A 84 7.79 10.92 3.49
N THR A 85 6.73 10.23 3.92
CA THR A 85 5.34 10.58 3.59
C THR A 85 5.00 12.00 4.05
N LYS A 86 5.45 12.37 5.25
CA LYS A 86 5.28 13.73 5.79
C LYS A 86 6.12 14.76 5.05
N ALA A 87 7.38 14.45 4.76
CA ALA A 87 8.31 15.40 4.12
C ALA A 87 7.87 15.82 2.71
N ILE A 88 7.23 14.90 1.96
CA ILE A 88 6.72 15.18 0.61
C ILE A 88 5.22 15.51 0.60
N ASP A 89 4.60 15.65 1.77
CA ASP A 89 3.17 15.90 1.94
C ASP A 89 2.29 14.99 1.08
N LEU A 90 2.59 13.69 1.11
CA LEU A 90 1.92 12.72 0.26
C LEU A 90 0.45 12.50 0.62
N ILE A 91 0.01 12.86 1.83
CA ILE A 91 -1.35 12.63 2.32
C ILE A 91 -2.04 13.94 2.65
N SER A 92 -3.21 14.15 2.07
CA SER A 92 -4.19 15.14 2.52
C SER A 92 -5.23 14.49 3.42
N TRP A 93 -5.61 15.18 4.49
CA TRP A 93 -6.65 14.73 5.42
C TRP A 93 -7.95 15.46 5.09
N LEU A 94 -8.91 14.75 4.51
CA LEU A 94 -10.12 15.33 3.95
C LEU A 94 -11.36 14.82 4.66
N LYS A 95 -12.28 15.75 4.98
CA LYS A 95 -13.57 15.43 5.59
C LYS A 95 -14.51 14.84 4.55
N GLN A 96 -15.06 13.66 4.80
CA GLN A 96 -16.01 13.01 3.92
C GLN A 96 -17.45 13.50 4.23
N PRO A 97 -18.19 13.99 3.23
CA PRO A 97 -19.49 14.62 3.46
C PRO A 97 -20.55 13.70 4.09
N THR A 98 -20.46 12.40 3.79
CA THR A 98 -21.47 11.42 4.23
C THR A 98 -21.25 10.90 5.64
N THR A 99 -20.03 10.88 6.13
CA THR A 99 -19.66 10.26 7.41
C THR A 99 -19.13 11.25 8.42
N GLU A 100 -18.88 12.50 8.02
CA GLU A 100 -18.21 13.53 8.83
C GLU A 100 -16.80 13.14 9.30
N GLN A 101 -16.29 11.99 8.87
CA GLN A 101 -14.98 11.47 9.24
C GLN A 101 -13.89 12.08 8.36
N ILE A 102 -12.71 12.25 8.95
CA ILE A 102 -11.53 12.70 8.25
C ILE A 102 -10.76 11.47 7.76
N TRP A 103 -10.51 11.40 6.46
CA TRP A 103 -9.83 10.29 5.81
C TRP A 103 -8.51 10.72 5.16
N PRO A 104 -7.48 9.88 5.22
CA PRO A 104 -6.24 10.12 4.47
C PRO A 104 -6.46 9.85 2.98
N VAL A 105 -6.22 10.87 2.17
CA VAL A 105 -6.30 10.78 0.70
C VAL A 105 -4.91 11.03 0.14
N PRO A 106 -4.36 10.10 -0.68
CA PRO A 106 -3.04 10.28 -1.25
C PRO A 106 -3.02 11.38 -2.30
N ASN A 107 -2.06 12.29 -2.17
CA ASN A 107 -1.76 13.29 -3.18
C ASN A 107 -0.91 12.67 -4.30
N ILE A 108 -1.01 13.24 -5.50
CA ILE A 108 -0.17 12.84 -6.63
C ILE A 108 1.10 13.71 -6.59
N PRO A 109 2.30 13.14 -6.48
CA PRO A 109 3.54 13.92 -6.48
C PRO A 109 3.65 14.83 -7.71
N GLY A 110 3.93 16.12 -7.48
CA GLY A 110 4.03 17.13 -8.54
C GLY A 110 2.69 17.74 -8.97
N MET A 111 1.58 17.32 -8.39
CA MET A 111 0.26 17.93 -8.59
C MET A 111 -0.15 18.79 -7.38
N PRO A 112 -1.07 19.76 -7.55
CA PRO A 112 -1.67 20.47 -6.42
C PRO A 112 -2.29 19.49 -5.42
N ARG A 113 -2.17 19.79 -4.13
CA ARG A 113 -2.78 18.97 -3.08
C ARG A 113 -4.29 19.05 -3.12
N PHE A 114 -4.93 17.96 -2.74
CA PHE A 114 -6.36 17.97 -2.46
C PHE A 114 -6.64 18.79 -1.20
N VAL A 115 -7.66 19.64 -1.27
CA VAL A 115 -8.15 20.47 -0.15
C VAL A 115 -9.63 20.21 0.08
N ASP A 116 -10.12 20.43 1.31
CA ASP A 116 -11.49 20.10 1.71
C ASP A 116 -12.59 20.75 0.84
N ASN A 117 -12.32 21.89 0.25
CA ASN A 117 -13.29 22.63 -0.57
C ASN A 117 -13.22 22.26 -2.07
N ASP A 118 -12.30 21.38 -2.46
CA ASP A 118 -12.22 20.93 -3.84
C ASP A 118 -13.28 19.86 -4.12
N ILE A 119 -14.08 20.06 -5.17
CA ILE A 119 -15.12 19.11 -5.58
C ILE A 119 -14.52 17.75 -5.96
N LEU A 120 -13.28 17.71 -6.47
CA LEU A 120 -12.58 16.50 -6.85
C LEU A 120 -11.98 15.74 -5.67
N SER A 121 -11.94 16.34 -4.49
CA SER A 121 -11.33 15.76 -3.29
C SER A 121 -12.27 14.91 -2.45
N LYS A 122 -13.57 14.90 -2.79
CA LYS A 122 -14.61 14.23 -2.01
C LYS A 122 -15.27 13.12 -2.81
N ALA A 123 -15.49 11.99 -2.16
CA ALA A 123 -16.28 10.94 -2.76
C ALA A 123 -17.76 11.37 -2.85
N PRO A 124 -18.43 11.22 -4.01
CA PRO A 124 -19.84 11.58 -4.13
C PRO A 124 -20.70 10.66 -3.25
N SER A 125 -21.76 11.22 -2.70
CA SER A 125 -22.77 10.42 -2.02
C SER A 125 -23.62 9.64 -3.02
N LEU A 126 -24.21 8.54 -2.55
CA LEU A 126 -25.09 7.74 -3.40
C LEU A 126 -26.25 8.58 -3.95
N GLY A 127 -26.36 8.63 -5.28
CA GLY A 127 -27.39 9.41 -5.98
C GLY A 127 -27.11 10.91 -6.08
N GLN A 128 -25.93 11.40 -5.72
CA GLN A 128 -25.58 12.83 -5.75
C GLN A 128 -25.74 13.45 -7.14
N HIS A 129 -25.34 12.73 -8.18
CA HIS A 129 -25.37 13.22 -9.57
C HIS A 129 -26.51 12.60 -10.42
N THR A 130 -27.45 11.89 -9.79
CA THR A 130 -28.49 11.15 -10.51
C THR A 130 -29.34 12.07 -11.40
N GLU A 131 -29.79 13.21 -10.91
CA GLU A 131 -30.61 14.14 -11.70
C GLU A 131 -29.82 14.76 -12.85
N GLU A 132 -28.60 15.24 -12.57
CA GLU A 132 -27.71 15.84 -13.55
C GLU A 132 -27.43 14.88 -14.71
N ILE A 133 -27.10 13.63 -14.39
CA ILE A 133 -26.82 12.60 -15.41
C ILE A 133 -28.07 12.32 -16.25
N LEU A 134 -29.24 12.16 -15.64
CA LEU A 134 -30.48 11.86 -16.36
C LEU A 134 -30.93 13.03 -17.23
N ILE A 135 -30.80 14.27 -16.76
CA ILE A 135 -31.05 15.47 -17.58
C ILE A 135 -30.11 15.51 -18.78
N SER A 136 -28.83 15.22 -18.59
CA SER A 136 -27.86 15.16 -19.69
C SER A 136 -28.18 14.09 -20.74
N LEU A 137 -28.89 13.03 -20.35
CA LEU A 137 -29.38 11.96 -21.22
C LEU A 137 -30.74 12.28 -21.86
N GLY A 138 -31.33 13.46 -21.61
CA GLY A 138 -32.57 13.92 -22.22
C GLY A 138 -33.85 13.57 -21.44
N TYR A 139 -33.76 13.07 -20.20
CA TYR A 139 -34.93 12.86 -19.37
C TYR A 139 -35.47 14.20 -18.89
N SER A 140 -36.79 14.34 -18.92
CA SER A 140 -37.49 15.48 -18.30
C SER A 140 -37.60 15.33 -16.78
N ASN A 141 -37.74 16.43 -16.06
CA ASN A 141 -37.95 16.42 -14.61
C ASN A 141 -39.11 15.51 -14.18
N ASN A 142 -40.22 15.51 -14.95
CA ASN A 142 -41.37 14.65 -14.64
C ASN A 142 -41.04 13.17 -14.73
N GLN A 143 -40.28 12.76 -15.77
CA GLN A 143 -39.81 11.38 -15.91
C GLN A 143 -38.87 10.97 -14.78
N ILE A 144 -38.01 11.88 -14.34
CA ILE A 144 -37.09 11.64 -13.22
C ILE A 144 -37.88 11.45 -11.92
N GLU A 145 -38.91 12.28 -11.68
CA GLU A 145 -39.79 12.14 -10.51
C GLU A 145 -40.58 10.81 -10.52
N GLU A 146 -41.10 10.40 -11.67
CA GLU A 146 -41.73 9.10 -11.83
C GLU A 146 -40.77 7.96 -11.44
N LEU A 147 -39.52 7.96 -11.96
CA LEU A 147 -38.52 6.96 -11.64
C LEU A 147 -38.15 6.94 -10.14
N ILE A 148 -38.16 8.10 -9.49
CA ILE A 148 -37.94 8.19 -8.03
C ILE A 148 -39.10 7.57 -7.28
N ASN A 149 -40.36 7.90 -7.66
CA ASN A 149 -41.57 7.42 -7.02
C ASN A 149 -41.73 5.89 -7.18
N GLU A 150 -41.30 5.35 -8.32
CA GLU A 150 -41.30 3.91 -8.60
C GLU A 150 -40.12 3.19 -7.90
N GLY A 151 -39.19 3.94 -7.27
CA GLY A 151 -38.04 3.39 -6.58
C GLY A 151 -36.94 2.82 -7.49
N VAL A 152 -36.99 3.14 -8.79
CA VAL A 152 -36.00 2.73 -9.79
C VAL A 152 -34.68 3.46 -9.57
N ILE A 153 -34.74 4.74 -9.20
CA ILE A 153 -33.58 5.57 -8.90
C ILE A 153 -33.69 6.19 -7.50
N ARG A 154 -32.54 6.62 -6.98
CA ARG A 154 -32.49 7.35 -5.71
C ARG A 154 -31.79 8.69 -5.90
N LYS A 155 -32.31 9.69 -5.20
CA LYS A 155 -31.70 11.01 -5.07
C LYS A 155 -30.91 11.08 -3.76
N SER A 156 -29.77 11.75 -3.75
CA SER A 156 -29.03 11.95 -2.51
C SER A 156 -29.82 12.79 -1.52
N LYS A 157 -29.80 12.40 -0.25
CA LYS A 157 -30.40 13.19 0.85
C LYS A 157 -29.53 14.39 1.27
N LEU A 158 -28.31 14.53 0.71
CA LEU A 158 -27.32 15.56 1.09
C LEU A 158 -27.36 16.83 0.21
N CYS A 159 -28.30 16.92 -0.74
CA CYS A 159 -28.52 18.13 -1.54
C CYS A 159 -29.68 18.98 -0.97
N GLN A 160 -29.63 19.31 0.33
CA GLN A 160 -30.42 20.37 0.95
C GLN A 160 -29.48 21.31 1.70
#